data_308f04bb26e0f579b58210ca9a8e0a01
#
_entry.id   308f04bb26e0f579b58210ca9a8e0a01
#
_cell.length_a   1.000
_cell.length_b   1.000
_cell.length_c   1.000
_cell.angle_alpha   90.00
_cell.angle_beta   90.00
_cell.angle_gamma   90.00
#
_symmetry.space_group_name_H-M   'P 1'
#
loop_
_entity.id
_entity.type
_entity.pdbx_description
1 polymer ?
#
loop_
_entity_poly.entity_id
_entity_poly.type
_entity_poly.pdbx_seq_one_letter_code
_entity_poly.pdbx_strand_id
1 'polypeptide(L)'
;EQLQREGVDVRGVVTDPERLTALVLLGIRDETQFPLIFYRENCADMALCEDDIDPAFIAEARAVVATGTHLSHPRTEAAVLKALRLARENGMQTALDIDYRPNLWGLSGHGDGENRFIASQAVTAKLQSTLHLFDLIVGTEEEFHIAGGTTDTIAALRAVRAVSKATLVCKRGPMGAAAFTGEIPDTLDEGESGPGFPIEVFNVLGAGDGFMSGLLKGWLDGEDWPTALKYANACGAFAVSRHGCAPAYPSWQELQFFFQRGFRDKALRKDAELEQVHWATNRSGDWPSLRVFAFDHRQQFEEMEGATPEKIGRFKQLCLDAVLRVADGRPGYGLLCDGRLGRDALYRAEGQGLWIGRPVEWPGSRPLELEPEIGPDCGGLGEWPLDHVVKCLCFCHPNDDEELWRRQGEVVQRLFAAARRHRLEFLLEVIPSKAGPLDADTTAAVIQRFYDLGVYPDWWKLEPFRTDAAWRAACEAITRNDPNTRGIVVLGLDAPAQELTESFALASRHELVKGFAVGRTIFAETARRWLKGETGEEEAVTTMAENYQALCRVWERARGEAKGEAA
;
A
#
# COMPACT_ATOMS: atom_id res chain seq x y z
N GLU A 1 10.20 8.02 -5.27
CA GLU A 1 9.82 6.60 -5.21
C GLU A 1 8.42 6.40 -4.62
N GLN A 2 8.11 6.92 -3.39
CA GLN A 2 6.78 6.73 -2.78
C GLN A 2 5.66 7.30 -3.67
N LEU A 3 5.79 8.54 -4.16
CA LEU A 3 4.81 9.14 -5.05
C LEU A 3 4.59 8.31 -6.32
N GLN A 4 5.67 7.74 -6.89
CA GLN A 4 5.56 6.87 -8.07
C GLN A 4 4.82 5.57 -7.75
N ARG A 5 5.04 4.97 -6.56
CA ARG A 5 4.30 3.78 -6.10
C ARG A 5 2.81 4.05 -5.96
N GLU A 6 2.44 5.27 -5.54
CA GLU A 6 1.05 5.73 -5.45
C GLU A 6 0.45 6.14 -6.81
N GLY A 7 1.19 5.97 -7.90
CA GLY A 7 0.73 6.31 -9.25
C GLY A 7 0.75 7.80 -9.57
N VAL A 8 1.43 8.63 -8.76
CA VAL A 8 1.58 10.06 -9.01
C VAL A 8 2.58 10.31 -10.13
N ASP A 9 2.21 11.15 -11.08
CA ASP A 9 3.14 11.62 -12.10
C ASP A 9 4.18 12.56 -11.50
N VAL A 10 5.42 12.12 -11.46
CA VAL A 10 6.53 12.85 -10.83
C VAL A 10 7.38 13.65 -11.80
N ARG A 11 6.96 13.80 -13.07
CA ARG A 11 7.72 14.59 -14.08
C ARG A 11 7.93 16.03 -13.63
N GLY A 12 6.98 16.59 -12.86
CA GLY A 12 7.09 17.94 -12.29
C GLY A 12 7.83 18.01 -10.95
N VAL A 13 8.36 16.90 -10.41
CA VAL A 13 9.13 16.90 -9.16
C VAL A 13 10.60 17.17 -9.47
N VAL A 14 11.06 18.36 -9.09
CA VAL A 14 12.45 18.80 -9.31
C VAL A 14 13.31 18.37 -8.12
N THR A 15 14.54 17.96 -8.40
CA THR A 15 15.53 17.62 -7.37
C THR A 15 16.52 18.78 -7.21
N ASP A 16 16.63 19.30 -6.00
CA ASP A 16 17.68 20.29 -5.67
C ASP A 16 18.93 19.54 -5.19
N PRO A 17 20.08 19.66 -5.87
CA PRO A 17 21.30 18.94 -5.51
C PRO A 17 22.06 19.56 -4.32
N GLU A 18 21.72 20.80 -3.92
CA GLU A 18 22.48 21.56 -2.94
C GLU A 18 21.81 21.63 -1.57
N ARG A 19 20.46 21.47 -1.52
CA ARG A 19 19.67 21.65 -0.30
C ARG A 19 19.15 20.36 0.26
N LEU A 20 18.98 20.33 1.57
CA LEU A 20 18.36 19.20 2.26
C LEU A 20 16.83 19.22 2.10
N THR A 21 16.22 18.05 2.17
CA THR A 21 14.77 17.91 2.31
C THR A 21 14.32 18.51 3.65
N ALA A 22 13.20 19.23 3.65
CA ALA A 22 12.60 19.75 4.87
C ALA A 22 12.25 18.62 5.85
N LEU A 23 12.41 18.89 7.14
CA LEU A 23 12.07 17.95 8.21
C LEU A 23 11.14 18.63 9.22
N VAL A 24 10.05 17.94 9.55
CA VAL A 24 9.14 18.35 10.62
C VAL A 24 9.07 17.24 11.66
N LEU A 25 9.37 17.55 12.91
CA LEU A 25 9.24 16.63 14.04
C LEU A 25 7.93 16.92 14.77
N LEU A 26 7.12 15.88 14.94
CA LEU A 26 5.89 15.93 15.72
C LEU A 26 6.12 15.28 17.07
N GLY A 27 5.91 16.03 18.15
CA GLY A 27 5.77 15.48 19.50
C GLY A 27 4.31 15.16 19.79
N ILE A 28 4.03 14.06 20.44
CA ILE A 28 2.70 13.74 20.99
C ILE A 28 2.84 13.77 22.51
N ARG A 29 2.31 14.80 23.17
CA ARG A 29 2.31 14.91 24.64
C ARG A 29 1.09 14.27 25.25
N ASP A 30 -0.09 14.59 24.71
CA ASP A 30 -1.38 14.08 25.13
C ASP A 30 -2.39 14.21 23.97
N GLU A 31 -3.68 13.98 24.25
CA GLU A 31 -4.77 14.02 23.24
C GLU A 31 -5.01 15.41 22.63
N THR A 32 -4.44 16.47 23.20
CA THR A 32 -4.69 17.87 22.81
C THR A 32 -3.42 18.63 22.43
N GLN A 33 -2.23 18.15 22.81
CA GLN A 33 -0.96 18.83 22.64
C GLN A 33 -0.03 18.08 21.69
N PHE A 34 0.21 18.69 20.54
CA PHE A 34 1.01 18.14 19.44
C PHE A 34 2.09 19.14 18.99
N PRO A 35 3.16 19.34 19.79
CA PRO A 35 4.21 20.28 19.44
C PRO A 35 4.92 19.90 18.16
N LEU A 36 5.18 20.91 17.33
CA LEU A 36 5.89 20.76 16.06
C LEU A 36 7.22 21.53 16.11
N ILE A 37 8.27 20.89 15.61
CA ILE A 37 9.57 21.52 15.39
C ILE A 37 9.86 21.48 13.89
N PHE A 38 10.08 22.66 13.30
CA PHE A 38 10.31 22.81 11.87
C PHE A 38 11.79 23.02 11.57
N TYR A 39 12.35 22.14 10.76
CA TYR A 39 13.66 22.30 10.11
C TYR A 39 13.42 22.53 8.61
N ARG A 40 12.99 23.74 8.26
CA ARG A 40 12.60 24.10 6.88
C ARG A 40 13.35 25.32 6.33
N GLU A 41 14.31 25.82 7.07
CA GLU A 41 15.12 26.95 6.64
C GLU A 41 16.06 26.54 5.51
N ASN A 42 16.02 27.24 4.40
CA ASN A 42 16.81 26.98 3.19
C ASN A 42 16.74 25.52 2.69
N CYS A 43 15.61 24.86 2.85
CA CYS A 43 15.40 23.52 2.34
C CYS A 43 14.98 23.49 0.87
N ALA A 44 15.01 22.34 0.25
CA ALA A 44 14.76 22.15 -1.18
C ALA A 44 13.38 22.64 -1.63
N ASP A 45 12.33 22.43 -0.83
CA ASP A 45 10.97 22.89 -1.12
C ASP A 45 10.84 24.43 -1.19
N MET A 46 11.67 25.16 -0.43
CA MET A 46 11.72 26.63 -0.46
C MET A 46 12.61 27.17 -1.60
N ALA A 47 13.23 26.30 -2.36
CA ALA A 47 14.05 26.66 -3.51
C ALA A 47 13.27 26.69 -4.84
N LEU A 48 12.02 26.19 -4.85
CA LEU A 48 11.15 26.19 -6.03
C LEU A 48 11.09 27.60 -6.65
N CYS A 49 11.24 27.70 -7.96
CA CYS A 49 11.24 28.96 -8.68
C CYS A 49 10.42 28.88 -9.99
N GLU A 50 10.30 30.03 -10.69
CA GLU A 50 9.52 30.10 -11.91
C GLU A 50 10.03 29.17 -13.02
N ASP A 51 11.35 28.93 -13.08
CA ASP A 51 11.96 28.08 -14.11
C ASP A 51 11.59 26.60 -13.93
N ASP A 52 11.22 26.18 -12.72
CA ASP A 52 10.79 24.82 -12.41
C ASP A 52 9.34 24.54 -12.86
N ILE A 53 8.58 25.57 -13.23
CA ILE A 53 7.19 25.44 -13.66
C ILE A 53 7.13 25.26 -15.18
N ASP A 54 6.89 24.04 -15.60
CA ASP A 54 6.73 23.67 -17.02
C ASP A 54 5.31 23.97 -17.52
N PRO A 55 5.12 24.90 -18.47
CA PRO A 55 3.80 25.21 -19.03
C PRO A 55 3.09 23.99 -19.66
N ALA A 56 3.84 23.08 -20.29
CA ALA A 56 3.27 21.89 -20.91
C ALA A 56 2.71 20.92 -19.86
N PHE A 57 3.45 20.72 -18.77
CA PHE A 57 2.99 19.89 -17.66
C PHE A 57 1.74 20.48 -16.98
N ILE A 58 1.73 21.80 -16.75
CA ILE A 58 0.53 22.47 -16.20
C ILE A 58 -0.67 22.26 -17.13
N ALA A 59 -0.51 22.39 -18.44
CA ALA A 59 -1.61 22.29 -19.40
C ALA A 59 -2.30 20.90 -19.46
N GLU A 60 -1.68 19.85 -18.91
CA GLU A 60 -2.27 18.52 -18.82
C GLU A 60 -3.20 18.35 -17.60
N ALA A 61 -3.17 19.29 -16.63
CA ALA A 61 -3.91 19.16 -15.37
C ALA A 61 -5.37 19.64 -15.49
N ARG A 62 -6.23 19.18 -14.57
CA ARG A 62 -7.61 19.70 -14.40
C ARG A 62 -7.66 20.92 -13.49
N ALA A 63 -6.75 20.96 -12.52
CA ALA A 63 -6.65 22.05 -11.55
C ALA A 63 -5.22 22.24 -11.07
N VAL A 64 -4.90 23.44 -10.60
CA VAL A 64 -3.70 23.76 -9.84
C VAL A 64 -4.07 24.03 -8.39
N VAL A 65 -3.41 23.33 -7.47
CA VAL A 65 -3.58 23.48 -6.02
C VAL A 65 -2.33 24.13 -5.46
N ALA A 66 -2.49 25.22 -4.74
CA ALA A 66 -1.41 25.93 -4.04
C ALA A 66 -1.64 25.90 -2.53
N THR A 67 -0.57 26.01 -1.76
CA THR A 67 -0.63 26.21 -0.31
C THR A 67 -0.07 27.57 0.06
N GLY A 68 -0.64 28.22 1.07
CA GLY A 68 -0.21 29.53 1.54
C GLY A 68 1.21 29.54 2.11
N THR A 69 1.75 28.37 2.49
CA THR A 69 3.16 28.24 2.89
C THR A 69 4.12 28.72 1.80
N HIS A 70 3.83 28.47 0.52
CA HIS A 70 4.68 28.90 -0.59
C HIS A 70 4.52 30.38 -0.97
N LEU A 71 3.52 31.07 -0.44
CA LEU A 71 3.38 32.54 -0.56
C LEU A 71 4.25 33.30 0.45
N SER A 72 4.88 32.60 1.41
CA SER A 72 5.70 33.20 2.47
C SER A 72 7.09 33.66 2.01
N HIS A 73 7.58 33.21 0.87
CA HIS A 73 8.90 33.56 0.36
C HIS A 73 8.80 34.04 -1.10
N PRO A 74 9.49 35.14 -1.49
CA PRO A 74 9.35 35.75 -2.82
C PRO A 74 9.63 34.78 -3.99
N ARG A 75 10.58 33.87 -3.82
CA ARG A 75 10.98 32.93 -4.87
C ARG A 75 9.88 31.88 -5.13
N THR A 76 9.37 31.24 -4.09
CA THR A 76 8.29 30.24 -4.19
C THR A 76 6.97 30.89 -4.57
N GLU A 77 6.71 32.11 -4.11
CA GLU A 77 5.56 32.88 -4.55
C GLU A 77 5.57 33.13 -6.06
N ALA A 78 6.69 33.54 -6.63
CA ALA A 78 6.81 33.76 -8.06
C ALA A 78 6.47 32.50 -8.86
N ALA A 79 6.95 31.33 -8.41
CA ALA A 79 6.60 30.04 -9.00
C ALA A 79 5.10 29.75 -8.92
N VAL A 80 4.48 29.94 -7.76
CA VAL A 80 3.02 29.75 -7.56
C VAL A 80 2.23 30.68 -8.47
N LEU A 81 2.58 31.97 -8.51
CA LEU A 81 1.89 32.95 -9.37
C LEU A 81 2.03 32.61 -10.85
N LYS A 82 3.17 32.07 -11.29
CA LYS A 82 3.35 31.56 -12.67
C LYS A 82 2.42 30.39 -12.93
N ALA A 83 2.38 29.40 -12.03
CA ALA A 83 1.51 28.23 -12.18
C ALA A 83 0.01 28.61 -12.23
N LEU A 84 -0.44 29.53 -11.37
CA LEU A 84 -1.82 30.04 -11.34
C LEU A 84 -2.16 30.81 -12.63
N ARG A 85 -1.25 31.64 -13.13
CA ARG A 85 -1.44 32.35 -14.41
C ARG A 85 -1.63 31.36 -15.56
N LEU A 86 -0.75 30.36 -15.67
CA LEU A 86 -0.84 29.31 -16.68
C LEU A 86 -2.15 28.50 -16.56
N ALA A 87 -2.56 28.17 -15.34
CA ALA A 87 -3.83 27.50 -15.10
C ALA A 87 -5.01 28.31 -15.65
N ARG A 88 -5.08 29.60 -15.33
CA ARG A 88 -6.15 30.47 -15.80
C ARG A 88 -6.13 30.70 -17.31
N GLU A 89 -4.94 30.84 -17.92
CA GLU A 89 -4.79 30.95 -19.38
C GLU A 89 -5.29 29.69 -20.12
N ASN A 90 -5.21 28.52 -19.46
CA ASN A 90 -5.71 27.24 -19.99
C ASN A 90 -7.14 26.89 -19.53
N GLY A 91 -7.83 27.80 -18.81
CA GLY A 91 -9.21 27.57 -18.35
C GLY A 91 -9.34 26.52 -17.25
N MET A 92 -8.29 26.27 -16.50
CA MET A 92 -8.26 25.30 -15.39
C MET A 92 -8.77 25.92 -14.11
N GLN A 93 -9.21 25.03 -13.22
CA GLN A 93 -9.59 25.40 -11.85
C GLN A 93 -8.37 25.66 -10.97
N THR A 94 -8.53 26.50 -9.96
CA THR A 94 -7.45 26.84 -9.02
C THR A 94 -7.94 26.75 -7.58
N ALA A 95 -7.17 26.12 -6.70
CA ALA A 95 -7.50 25.95 -5.31
C ALA A 95 -6.34 26.38 -4.39
N LEU A 96 -6.70 26.95 -3.23
CA LEU A 96 -5.77 27.33 -2.16
C LEU A 96 -6.15 26.61 -0.87
N ASP A 97 -5.20 25.91 -0.24
CA ASP A 97 -5.23 25.70 1.21
C ASP A 97 -4.43 26.84 1.86
N ILE A 98 -5.06 27.61 2.74
CA ILE A 98 -4.41 28.75 3.39
C ILE A 98 -3.18 28.31 4.15
N ASP A 99 -3.23 27.15 4.81
CA ASP A 99 -2.10 26.47 5.46
C ASP A 99 -1.08 27.43 6.10
N TYR A 100 -1.55 28.26 7.00
CA TYR A 100 -0.74 29.29 7.64
C TYR A 100 0.25 28.68 8.64
N ARG A 101 1.53 29.06 8.50
CA ARG A 101 2.62 28.64 9.38
C ARG A 101 3.47 29.86 9.77
N PRO A 102 3.30 30.45 10.98
CA PRO A 102 3.96 31.68 11.38
C PRO A 102 5.49 31.68 11.23
N ASN A 103 6.12 30.53 11.48
CA ASN A 103 7.57 30.37 11.35
C ASN A 103 8.08 30.60 9.91
N LEU A 104 7.33 30.19 8.90
CA LEU A 104 7.70 30.40 7.50
C LEU A 104 7.56 31.87 7.07
N TRP A 105 6.72 32.62 7.79
CA TRP A 105 6.57 34.07 7.61
C TRP A 105 7.54 34.87 8.48
N GLY A 106 8.48 34.21 9.20
CA GLY A 106 9.45 34.88 10.07
C GLY A 106 8.86 35.46 11.36
N LEU A 107 7.67 35.01 11.77
CA LEU A 107 6.95 35.54 12.94
C LEU A 107 7.17 34.73 14.22
N SER A 108 7.75 33.54 14.13
CA SER A 108 8.07 32.65 15.27
C SER A 108 9.33 31.84 15.02
N GLY A 109 9.95 31.32 16.10
CA GLY A 109 11.12 30.48 16.02
C GLY A 109 10.79 29.01 15.72
N HIS A 110 11.84 28.19 15.54
CA HIS A 110 11.71 26.76 15.20
C HIS A 110 10.97 25.94 16.26
N GLY A 111 11.08 26.32 17.53
CA GLY A 111 10.47 25.60 18.66
C GLY A 111 9.06 26.06 19.04
N ASP A 112 8.53 27.08 18.38
CA ASP A 112 7.24 27.70 18.68
C ASP A 112 6.10 27.15 17.82
N GLY A 113 6.24 25.91 17.30
CA GLY A 113 5.28 25.30 16.37
C GLY A 113 3.89 25.01 16.94
N GLU A 114 3.70 25.18 18.25
CA GLU A 114 2.39 25.13 18.90
C GLU A 114 1.57 26.41 18.65
N ASN A 115 2.24 27.54 18.42
CA ASN A 115 1.62 28.83 18.23
C ASN A 115 1.19 29.00 16.76
N ARG A 116 0.02 28.47 16.43
CA ARG A 116 -0.50 28.47 15.05
C ARG A 116 -1.14 29.78 14.62
N PHE A 117 -1.46 30.65 15.58
CA PHE A 117 -2.09 31.91 15.30
C PHE A 117 -1.19 33.08 15.79
N ILE A 118 -0.54 33.76 14.85
CA ILE A 118 0.15 35.04 15.09
C ILE A 118 -0.37 36.03 14.06
N ALA A 119 -1.20 36.98 14.51
CA ALA A 119 -1.76 38.03 13.64
C ALA A 119 -0.66 38.90 13.02
N SER A 120 -0.76 39.17 11.73
CA SER A 120 0.15 40.04 11.01
C SER A 120 -0.57 40.71 9.86
N GLN A 121 -0.66 42.03 9.91
CA GLN A 121 -1.25 42.82 8.81
C GLN A 121 -0.51 42.66 7.49
N ALA A 122 0.81 42.44 7.53
CA ALA A 122 1.60 42.21 6.34
C ALA A 122 1.22 40.87 5.68
N VAL A 123 1.02 39.81 6.47
CA VAL A 123 0.57 38.48 5.98
C VAL A 123 -0.86 38.59 5.43
N THR A 124 -1.77 39.24 6.16
CA THR A 124 -3.15 39.45 5.69
C THR A 124 -3.17 40.15 4.34
N ALA A 125 -2.46 41.30 4.21
CA ALA A 125 -2.39 42.05 2.96
C ALA A 125 -1.80 41.23 1.81
N LYS A 126 -0.77 40.39 2.12
CA LYS A 126 -0.13 39.50 1.15
C LYS A 126 -1.10 38.45 0.65
N LEU A 127 -1.77 37.73 1.56
CA LEU A 127 -2.79 36.76 1.19
C LEU A 127 -3.90 37.40 0.35
N GLN A 128 -4.50 38.49 0.83
CA GLN A 128 -5.60 39.18 0.14
C GLN A 128 -5.21 39.62 -1.28
N SER A 129 -3.95 39.95 -1.52
CA SER A 129 -3.48 40.34 -2.87
C SER A 129 -3.55 39.18 -3.88
N THR A 130 -3.63 37.93 -3.44
CA THR A 130 -3.61 36.71 -4.28
C THR A 130 -4.95 35.97 -4.30
N LEU A 131 -5.85 36.15 -3.30
CA LEU A 131 -7.08 35.35 -3.15
C LEU A 131 -8.02 35.44 -4.36
N HIS A 132 -7.97 36.50 -5.14
CA HIS A 132 -8.78 36.66 -6.37
C HIS A 132 -8.36 35.71 -7.50
N LEU A 133 -7.22 35.03 -7.39
CA LEU A 133 -6.70 34.09 -8.36
C LEU A 133 -7.28 32.69 -8.21
N PHE A 134 -8.02 32.42 -7.13
CA PHE A 134 -8.52 31.09 -6.81
C PHE A 134 -10.03 30.95 -7.02
N ASP A 135 -10.46 29.73 -7.38
CA ASP A 135 -11.85 29.31 -7.50
C ASP A 135 -12.35 28.63 -6.22
N LEU A 136 -11.43 28.05 -5.45
CA LEU A 136 -11.67 27.39 -4.16
C LEU A 136 -10.62 27.86 -3.14
N ILE A 137 -11.06 28.29 -1.96
CA ILE A 137 -10.20 28.69 -0.83
C ILE A 137 -10.62 27.89 0.41
N VAL A 138 -9.67 27.18 1.00
CA VAL A 138 -9.87 26.26 2.13
C VAL A 138 -9.03 26.72 3.31
N GLY A 139 -9.58 26.69 4.50
CA GLY A 139 -8.84 27.02 5.72
C GLY A 139 -9.59 26.61 6.98
N THR A 140 -8.90 26.59 8.12
CA THR A 140 -9.54 26.56 9.44
C THR A 140 -10.11 27.94 9.79
N GLU A 141 -10.88 28.03 10.86
CA GLU A 141 -11.36 29.32 11.36
C GLU A 141 -10.19 30.27 11.61
N GLU A 142 -9.12 29.80 12.28
CA GLU A 142 -7.92 30.60 12.56
C GLU A 142 -7.18 31.04 11.28
N GLU A 143 -7.13 30.19 10.27
CA GLU A 143 -6.52 30.54 8.99
C GLU A 143 -7.33 31.58 8.25
N PHE A 144 -8.66 31.53 8.33
CA PHE A 144 -9.51 32.64 7.85
C PHE A 144 -9.34 33.92 8.66
N HIS A 145 -9.12 33.84 9.99
CA HIS A 145 -8.78 35.02 10.80
C HIS A 145 -7.52 35.71 10.29
N ILE A 146 -6.49 34.95 9.90
CA ILE A 146 -5.27 35.49 9.30
C ILE A 146 -5.57 36.15 7.94
N ALA A 147 -6.28 35.43 7.06
CA ALA A 147 -6.59 35.92 5.71
C ALA A 147 -7.53 37.12 5.74
N GLY A 148 -8.48 37.15 6.67
CA GLY A 148 -9.44 38.25 6.84
C GLY A 148 -8.95 39.41 7.71
N GLY A 149 -7.91 39.21 8.52
CA GLY A 149 -7.33 40.22 9.40
C GLY A 149 -8.17 40.54 10.64
N THR A 150 -9.03 39.63 11.09
CA THR A 150 -9.87 39.75 12.28
C THR A 150 -10.10 38.38 12.92
N THR A 151 -10.38 38.36 14.23
CA THR A 151 -10.64 37.12 14.99
C THR A 151 -12.13 36.76 15.03
N ASP A 152 -13.00 37.52 14.44
CA ASP A 152 -14.41 37.16 14.19
C ASP A 152 -14.48 36.38 12.89
N THR A 153 -14.89 35.11 12.95
CA THR A 153 -14.87 34.18 11.81
C THR A 153 -15.77 34.65 10.66
N ILE A 154 -16.96 35.17 10.96
CA ILE A 154 -17.90 35.66 9.93
C ILE A 154 -17.35 36.93 9.28
N ALA A 155 -16.83 37.88 10.08
CA ALA A 155 -16.19 39.07 9.56
C ALA A 155 -14.96 38.73 8.71
N ALA A 156 -14.15 37.75 9.12
CA ALA A 156 -13.00 37.27 8.36
C ALA A 156 -13.40 36.69 7.00
N LEU A 157 -14.41 35.81 6.98
CA LEU A 157 -14.95 35.25 5.74
C LEU A 157 -15.51 36.33 4.81
N ARG A 158 -16.21 37.36 5.36
CA ARG A 158 -16.71 38.49 4.59
C ARG A 158 -15.56 39.35 4.02
N ALA A 159 -14.48 39.54 4.78
CA ALA A 159 -13.30 40.22 4.29
C ALA A 159 -12.63 39.49 3.12
N VAL A 160 -12.52 38.17 3.21
CA VAL A 160 -12.02 37.29 2.11
C VAL A 160 -12.97 37.35 0.91
N ARG A 161 -14.30 37.26 1.13
CA ARG A 161 -15.32 37.39 0.09
C ARG A 161 -15.24 38.71 -0.66
N ALA A 162 -14.91 39.81 0.03
CA ALA A 162 -14.79 41.12 -0.58
C ALA A 162 -13.68 41.20 -1.65
N VAL A 163 -12.67 40.35 -1.56
CA VAL A 163 -11.52 40.33 -2.50
C VAL A 163 -11.50 39.05 -3.39
N SER A 164 -12.38 38.09 -3.16
CA SER A 164 -12.42 36.83 -3.92
C SER A 164 -13.84 36.34 -4.19
N LYS A 165 -14.06 35.78 -5.39
CA LYS A 165 -15.30 35.11 -5.78
C LYS A 165 -15.26 33.60 -5.57
N ALA A 166 -14.16 33.07 -5.05
CA ALA A 166 -13.96 31.66 -4.80
C ALA A 166 -15.04 31.06 -3.88
N THR A 167 -15.32 29.80 -3.99
CA THR A 167 -16.00 29.07 -2.91
C THR A 167 -15.07 29.03 -1.70
N LEU A 168 -15.59 29.45 -0.52
CA LEU A 168 -14.84 29.41 0.73
C LEU A 168 -15.25 28.18 1.52
N VAL A 169 -14.29 27.37 1.95
CA VAL A 169 -14.53 26.18 2.76
C VAL A 169 -13.84 26.32 4.11
N CYS A 170 -14.65 26.45 5.16
CA CYS A 170 -14.17 26.59 6.54
C CYS A 170 -14.16 25.23 7.25
N LYS A 171 -12.96 24.76 7.63
CA LYS A 171 -12.73 23.52 8.40
C LYS A 171 -13.03 23.78 9.88
N ARG A 172 -13.87 22.93 10.52
CA ARG A 172 -14.31 23.06 11.92
C ARG A 172 -13.94 21.84 12.77
N GLY A 173 -12.96 21.07 12.33
CA GLY A 173 -12.50 19.87 13.02
C GLY A 173 -13.63 18.83 13.24
N PRO A 174 -13.85 18.36 14.48
CA PRO A 174 -14.89 17.36 14.78
C PRO A 174 -16.32 17.83 14.44
N MET A 175 -16.55 19.11 14.31
CA MET A 175 -17.87 19.69 13.93
C MET A 175 -18.11 19.66 12.42
N GLY A 176 -17.15 19.18 11.63
CA GLY A 176 -17.27 19.10 10.18
C GLY A 176 -16.69 20.31 9.45
N ALA A 177 -17.36 20.75 8.39
CA ALA A 177 -16.96 21.90 7.60
C ALA A 177 -18.17 22.58 6.96
N ALA A 178 -18.02 23.84 6.56
CA ALA A 178 -19.04 24.59 5.86
C ALA A 178 -18.46 25.23 4.58
N ALA A 179 -19.22 25.16 3.48
CA ALA A 179 -18.88 25.79 2.20
C ALA A 179 -19.81 26.98 1.92
N PHE A 180 -19.24 28.04 1.37
CA PHE A 180 -19.93 29.29 1.03
C PHE A 180 -19.65 29.62 -0.44
N THR A 181 -20.63 29.45 -1.29
CA THR A 181 -20.55 29.70 -2.73
C THR A 181 -20.93 31.16 -3.09
N GLY A 182 -21.74 31.79 -2.25
CA GLY A 182 -22.27 33.17 -2.43
C GLY A 182 -21.86 34.13 -1.33
N GLU A 183 -22.79 34.97 -0.91
CA GLU A 183 -22.62 35.88 0.22
C GLU A 183 -22.41 35.09 1.53
N ILE A 184 -21.66 35.68 2.46
CA ILE A 184 -21.39 35.06 3.75
C ILE A 184 -22.53 35.37 4.72
N PRO A 185 -23.25 34.36 5.22
CA PRO A 185 -24.37 34.54 6.15
C PRO A 185 -23.93 35.04 7.52
N ASP A 186 -24.88 35.13 8.46
CA ASP A 186 -24.58 35.60 9.82
C ASP A 186 -24.00 34.49 10.72
N THR A 187 -24.17 33.21 10.34
CA THR A 187 -23.64 32.06 11.08
C THR A 187 -22.99 31.04 10.13
N LEU A 188 -22.02 30.30 10.63
CA LEU A 188 -21.36 29.21 9.87
C LEU A 188 -22.33 28.09 9.52
N ASP A 189 -23.38 27.88 10.31
CA ASP A 189 -24.33 26.77 10.15
C ASP A 189 -25.33 27.01 9.00
N GLU A 190 -25.38 28.22 8.45
CA GLU A 190 -26.17 28.57 7.26
C GLU A 190 -25.44 28.27 5.95
N GLY A 191 -24.15 27.88 6.01
CA GLY A 191 -23.41 27.38 4.86
C GLY A 191 -23.80 25.98 4.49
N GLU A 192 -23.43 25.55 3.27
CA GLU A 192 -23.56 24.14 2.89
C GLU A 192 -22.62 23.29 3.75
N SER A 193 -23.18 22.40 4.57
CA SER A 193 -22.42 21.71 5.62
C SER A 193 -22.13 20.26 5.29
N GLY A 194 -20.98 19.75 5.72
CA GLY A 194 -20.61 18.34 5.73
C GLY A 194 -20.44 17.83 7.16
N PRO A 195 -20.80 16.57 7.42
CA PRO A 195 -20.74 16.00 8.77
C PRO A 195 -19.31 15.90 9.29
N GLY A 196 -19.12 16.16 10.58
CA GLY A 196 -17.91 15.79 11.30
C GLY A 196 -17.93 14.33 11.74
N PHE A 197 -16.74 13.80 12.04
CA PHE A 197 -16.58 12.44 12.57
C PHE A 197 -15.91 12.50 13.95
N PRO A 198 -16.64 12.21 15.06
CA PRO A 198 -16.11 12.32 16.42
C PRO A 198 -15.25 11.09 16.76
N ILE A 199 -14.05 11.03 16.20
CA ILE A 199 -13.09 9.93 16.39
C ILE A 199 -11.98 10.34 17.37
N GLU A 200 -11.18 9.36 17.81
CA GLU A 200 -10.00 9.61 18.63
C GLU A 200 -8.88 10.26 17.79
N VAL A 201 -8.37 11.38 18.27
CA VAL A 201 -7.22 12.05 17.65
C VAL A 201 -5.93 11.44 18.18
N PHE A 202 -5.19 10.76 17.33
CA PHE A 202 -3.89 10.18 17.65
C PHE A 202 -2.75 11.15 17.33
N ASN A 203 -2.87 11.89 16.23
CA ASN A 203 -2.00 13.00 15.85
C ASN A 203 -2.77 13.98 14.94
N VAL A 204 -2.21 15.16 14.71
CA VAL A 204 -2.87 16.19 13.87
C VAL A 204 -2.14 16.45 12.55
N LEU A 205 -0.97 15.84 12.36
CA LEU A 205 -0.14 16.07 11.18
C LEU A 205 -0.79 15.43 9.93
N GLY A 206 -0.92 16.20 8.86
CA GLY A 206 -1.55 15.75 7.63
C GLY A 206 -3.09 15.78 7.63
N ALA A 207 -3.73 16.24 8.72
CA ALA A 207 -5.20 16.36 8.77
C ALA A 207 -5.75 17.30 7.69
N GLY A 208 -5.08 18.43 7.47
CA GLY A 208 -5.41 19.40 6.42
C GLY A 208 -5.26 18.82 5.02
N ASP A 209 -4.14 18.13 4.76
CA ASP A 209 -3.88 17.49 3.47
C ASP A 209 -4.87 16.36 3.19
N GLY A 210 -5.19 15.55 4.21
CA GLY A 210 -6.23 14.51 4.12
C GLY A 210 -7.59 15.12 3.81
N PHE A 211 -7.99 16.18 4.53
CA PHE A 211 -9.21 16.92 4.25
C PHE A 211 -9.23 17.45 2.80
N MET A 212 -8.13 18.08 2.37
CA MET A 212 -8.01 18.63 1.03
C MET A 212 -8.11 17.56 -0.05
N SER A 213 -7.53 16.39 0.16
CA SER A 213 -7.60 15.27 -0.80
C SER A 213 -9.05 14.81 -1.04
N GLY A 214 -9.83 14.62 0.02
CA GLY A 214 -11.24 14.27 -0.07
C GLY A 214 -12.09 15.37 -0.69
N LEU A 215 -11.82 16.63 -0.34
CA LEU A 215 -12.52 17.80 -0.90
C LEU A 215 -12.27 17.92 -2.41
N LEU A 216 -11.01 17.82 -2.84
CA LEU A 216 -10.64 17.91 -4.25
C LEU A 216 -11.27 16.78 -5.06
N LYS A 217 -11.34 15.56 -4.52
CA LYS A 217 -12.03 14.44 -5.17
C LYS A 217 -13.49 14.80 -5.46
N GLY A 218 -14.24 15.27 -4.45
CA GLY A 218 -15.64 15.64 -4.64
C GLY A 218 -15.81 16.86 -5.57
N TRP A 219 -15.03 17.91 -5.36
CA TRP A 219 -15.11 19.15 -6.15
C TRP A 219 -14.78 18.93 -7.63
N LEU A 220 -13.70 18.22 -7.94
CA LEU A 220 -13.29 17.96 -9.32
C LEU A 220 -14.20 16.97 -10.04
N ASP A 221 -14.88 16.10 -9.32
CA ASP A 221 -15.87 15.18 -9.90
C ASP A 221 -17.26 15.82 -10.04
N GLY A 222 -17.45 17.05 -9.54
CA GLY A 222 -18.71 17.77 -9.65
C GLY A 222 -19.79 17.31 -8.67
N GLU A 223 -19.40 16.71 -7.53
CA GLU A 223 -20.32 16.35 -6.47
C GLU A 223 -20.92 17.61 -5.82
N ASP A 224 -22.05 17.45 -5.14
CA ASP A 224 -22.60 18.53 -4.30
C ASP A 224 -21.69 18.79 -3.09
N TRP A 225 -21.80 20.01 -2.53
CA TRP A 225 -20.94 20.41 -1.41
C TRP A 225 -21.08 19.53 -0.17
N PRO A 226 -22.29 19.11 0.26
CA PRO A 226 -22.42 18.17 1.37
C PRO A 226 -21.65 16.87 1.16
N THR A 227 -21.68 16.32 -0.05
CA THR A 227 -20.94 15.10 -0.42
C THR A 227 -19.43 15.35 -0.45
N ALA A 228 -18.97 16.41 -1.10
CA ALA A 228 -17.54 16.76 -1.16
C ALA A 228 -16.97 17.00 0.24
N LEU A 229 -17.71 17.70 1.11
CA LEU A 229 -17.33 17.95 2.51
C LEU A 229 -17.35 16.68 3.35
N LYS A 230 -18.28 15.75 3.08
CA LYS A 230 -18.30 14.43 3.74
C LYS A 230 -17.03 13.64 3.42
N TYR A 231 -16.57 13.64 2.15
CA TYR A 231 -15.30 12.99 1.75
C TYR A 231 -14.13 13.67 2.45
N ALA A 232 -14.09 14.99 2.45
CA ALA A 232 -13.05 15.79 3.09
C ALA A 232 -12.91 15.50 4.59
N ASN A 233 -14.02 15.57 5.32
CA ASN A 233 -14.04 15.34 6.76
C ASN A 233 -13.66 13.88 7.11
N ALA A 234 -14.10 12.89 6.33
CA ALA A 234 -13.72 11.50 6.54
C ALA A 234 -12.22 11.28 6.31
N CYS A 235 -11.65 11.80 5.22
CA CYS A 235 -10.21 11.70 4.96
C CYS A 235 -9.38 12.38 6.07
N GLY A 236 -9.82 13.53 6.58
CA GLY A 236 -9.21 14.17 7.74
C GLY A 236 -9.31 13.33 9.01
N ALA A 237 -10.46 12.66 9.23
CA ALA A 237 -10.65 11.75 10.37
C ALA A 237 -9.71 10.54 10.32
N PHE A 238 -9.52 9.92 9.15
CA PHE A 238 -8.52 8.87 8.97
C PHE A 238 -7.11 9.37 9.27
N ALA A 239 -6.74 10.53 8.72
CA ALA A 239 -5.42 11.14 8.92
C ALA A 239 -5.08 11.33 10.40
N VAL A 240 -6.02 11.84 11.21
CA VAL A 240 -5.76 12.08 12.63
C VAL A 240 -5.82 10.82 13.49
N SER A 241 -6.43 9.73 13.02
CA SER A 241 -6.57 8.48 13.78
C SER A 241 -5.41 7.51 13.61
N ARG A 242 -4.52 7.72 12.64
CA ARG A 242 -3.43 6.81 12.27
C ARG A 242 -2.05 7.45 12.38
N HIS A 243 -1.02 6.63 12.30
CA HIS A 243 0.37 7.09 12.22
C HIS A 243 0.73 7.61 10.82
N GLY A 244 1.50 8.68 10.80
CA GLY A 244 2.02 9.29 9.58
C GLY A 244 1.02 10.23 8.91
N CYS A 245 1.40 10.78 7.76
CA CYS A 245 0.56 11.62 6.92
C CYS A 245 0.02 10.78 5.74
N ALA A 246 0.73 10.74 4.62
CA ALA A 246 0.29 10.01 3.44
C ALA A 246 -0.07 8.52 3.69
N PRO A 247 0.67 7.74 4.51
CA PRO A 247 0.28 6.36 4.82
C PRO A 247 -1.00 6.22 5.63
N ALA A 248 -1.52 7.30 6.21
CA ALA A 248 -2.74 7.28 7.02
C ALA A 248 -4.01 7.51 6.19
N TYR A 249 -3.89 8.05 4.98
CA TYR A 249 -5.04 8.41 4.15
C TYR A 249 -5.75 7.16 3.64
N PRO A 250 -7.09 7.18 3.58
CA PRO A 250 -7.85 6.05 3.08
C PRO A 250 -7.71 5.94 1.56
N SER A 251 -7.75 4.71 1.04
CA SER A 251 -8.07 4.50 -0.36
C SER A 251 -9.55 4.81 -0.63
N TRP A 252 -9.91 4.93 -1.91
CA TRP A 252 -11.32 5.13 -2.28
C TRP A 252 -12.21 3.98 -1.80
N GLN A 253 -11.76 2.74 -1.92
CA GLN A 253 -12.48 1.56 -1.46
C GLN A 253 -12.68 1.56 0.06
N GLU A 254 -11.64 1.94 0.81
CA GLU A 254 -11.73 2.07 2.26
C GLU A 254 -12.72 3.16 2.68
N LEU A 255 -12.71 4.31 2.00
CA LEU A 255 -13.64 5.40 2.25
C LEU A 255 -15.09 4.97 2.01
N GLN A 256 -15.36 4.25 0.93
CA GLN A 256 -16.68 3.69 0.65
C GLN A 256 -17.11 2.66 1.69
N PHE A 257 -16.21 1.77 2.09
CA PHE A 257 -16.46 0.80 3.15
C PHE A 257 -16.82 1.49 4.48
N PHE A 258 -16.06 2.53 4.84
CA PHE A 258 -16.35 3.35 6.01
C PHE A 258 -17.74 4.01 5.94
N PHE A 259 -18.14 4.55 4.80
CA PHE A 259 -19.46 5.18 4.65
C PHE A 259 -20.62 4.17 4.71
N GLN A 260 -20.41 2.95 4.25
CA GLN A 260 -21.43 1.90 4.28
C GLN A 260 -21.63 1.31 5.69
N ARG A 261 -20.53 1.10 6.41
CA ARG A 261 -20.53 0.39 7.68
C ARG A 261 -20.48 1.31 8.91
N GLY A 262 -19.86 2.49 8.76
CA GLY A 262 -19.43 3.31 9.89
C GLY A 262 -18.16 2.77 10.55
N PHE A 263 -17.89 3.22 11.76
CA PHE A 263 -16.76 2.76 12.57
C PHE A 263 -17.26 2.07 13.85
N ARG A 264 -16.55 1.03 14.29
CA ARG A 264 -16.83 0.30 15.52
C ARG A 264 -16.02 0.80 16.70
N ASP A 265 -14.84 1.38 16.42
CA ASP A 265 -13.97 1.99 17.40
C ASP A 265 -13.68 3.45 16.98
N LYS A 266 -13.71 4.37 17.93
CA LYS A 266 -13.35 5.78 17.67
C LYS A 266 -11.88 5.92 17.27
N ALA A 267 -11.01 5.05 17.76
CA ALA A 267 -9.65 4.89 17.27
C ALA A 267 -9.65 4.04 16.01
N LEU A 268 -9.84 4.62 14.82
CA LEU A 268 -10.00 3.88 13.57
C LEU A 268 -8.86 2.87 13.31
N ARG A 269 -7.64 3.17 13.78
CA ARG A 269 -6.49 2.26 13.71
C ARG A 269 -6.65 0.97 14.51
N LYS A 270 -7.66 0.86 15.40
CA LYS A 270 -7.99 -0.35 16.17
C LYS A 270 -9.16 -1.13 15.58
N ASP A 271 -9.83 -0.59 14.58
CA ASP A 271 -10.90 -1.29 13.87
C ASP A 271 -10.28 -2.28 12.88
N ALA A 272 -10.26 -3.56 13.24
CA ALA A 272 -9.57 -4.60 12.47
C ALA A 272 -10.08 -4.75 11.04
N GLU A 273 -11.37 -4.52 10.78
CA GLU A 273 -11.91 -4.60 9.43
C GLU A 273 -11.48 -3.40 8.57
N LEU A 274 -11.48 -2.17 9.14
CA LEU A 274 -10.95 -0.99 8.47
C LEU A 274 -9.45 -1.15 8.18
N GLU A 275 -8.68 -1.67 9.14
CA GLU A 275 -7.25 -1.91 8.95
C GLU A 275 -6.97 -2.98 7.89
N GLN A 276 -7.81 -4.02 7.80
CA GLN A 276 -7.69 -5.03 6.72
C GLN A 276 -7.98 -4.40 5.35
N VAL A 277 -9.04 -3.59 5.22
CA VAL A 277 -9.34 -2.90 3.95
C VAL A 277 -8.22 -1.90 3.61
N HIS A 278 -7.75 -1.14 4.60
CA HIS A 278 -6.62 -0.22 4.41
C HIS A 278 -5.39 -0.93 3.87
N TRP A 279 -4.97 -2.01 4.55
CA TRP A 279 -3.86 -2.83 4.10
C TRP A 279 -4.08 -3.34 2.67
N ALA A 280 -5.21 -4.00 2.44
CA ALA A 280 -5.49 -4.69 1.19
C ALA A 280 -5.55 -3.76 -0.02
N THR A 281 -5.96 -2.50 0.17
CA THR A 281 -6.12 -1.52 -0.91
C THR A 281 -4.91 -0.59 -1.11
N ASN A 282 -3.91 -0.65 -0.20
CA ASN A 282 -2.68 0.13 -0.29
C ASN A 282 -1.42 -0.73 -0.52
N ARG A 283 -1.58 -2.03 -0.77
CA ARG A 283 -0.45 -2.93 -1.11
C ARG A 283 0.19 -2.49 -2.42
N SER A 284 1.53 -2.55 -2.46
CA SER A 284 2.29 -2.26 -3.69
C SER A 284 2.22 -3.41 -4.69
N GLY A 285 2.34 -3.08 -5.97
CA GLY A 285 2.37 -4.03 -7.08
C GLY A 285 1.00 -4.64 -7.41
N ASP A 286 0.82 -4.98 -8.67
CA ASP A 286 -0.33 -5.75 -9.15
C ASP A 286 0.16 -7.05 -9.80
N TRP A 287 -0.46 -8.17 -9.42
CA TRP A 287 -0.07 -9.49 -9.84
C TRP A 287 -1.28 -10.23 -10.46
N PRO A 288 -1.74 -9.82 -11.65
CA PRO A 288 -2.90 -10.43 -12.29
C PRO A 288 -2.66 -11.89 -12.69
N SER A 289 -1.42 -12.25 -12.91
CA SER A 289 -0.97 -13.62 -13.16
C SER A 289 0.39 -13.84 -12.50
N LEU A 290 0.64 -15.01 -11.90
CA LEU A 290 1.85 -15.29 -11.14
C LEU A 290 2.42 -16.68 -11.43
N ARG A 291 3.63 -16.73 -11.95
CA ARG A 291 4.40 -17.95 -12.25
C ARG A 291 5.59 -18.01 -11.31
N VAL A 292 5.56 -18.92 -10.34
CA VAL A 292 6.59 -19.00 -9.30
C VAL A 292 7.40 -20.26 -9.43
N PHE A 293 8.72 -20.12 -9.55
CA PHE A 293 9.65 -21.22 -9.38
C PHE A 293 10.02 -21.35 -7.89
N ALA A 294 9.56 -22.43 -7.25
CA ALA A 294 9.74 -22.67 -5.83
C ALA A 294 10.98 -23.52 -5.57
N PHE A 295 12.05 -22.95 -5.05
CA PHE A 295 13.26 -23.65 -4.61
C PHE A 295 13.61 -23.34 -3.14
N ASP A 296 12.57 -23.04 -2.34
CA ASP A 296 12.63 -22.82 -0.89
C ASP A 296 12.80 -24.10 -0.06
N HIS A 297 12.95 -25.24 -0.71
CA HIS A 297 13.21 -26.52 -0.08
C HIS A 297 14.55 -26.47 0.66
N ARG A 298 14.60 -27.00 1.87
CA ARG A 298 15.79 -27.04 2.74
C ARG A 298 16.16 -28.50 2.99
N GLN A 299 15.37 -29.23 3.75
CA GLN A 299 15.60 -30.63 4.10
C GLN A 299 15.77 -31.51 2.84
N GLN A 300 14.93 -31.32 1.83
CA GLN A 300 14.99 -32.11 0.60
C GLN A 300 16.30 -31.94 -0.18
N PHE A 301 16.93 -30.77 -0.12
CA PHE A 301 18.26 -30.56 -0.68
C PHE A 301 19.34 -31.18 0.20
N GLU A 302 19.24 -31.04 1.53
CA GLU A 302 20.21 -31.58 2.49
C GLU A 302 20.27 -33.10 2.45
N GLU A 303 19.17 -33.78 2.10
CA GLU A 303 19.07 -35.26 1.94
C GLU A 303 19.65 -35.78 0.60
N MET A 304 19.99 -34.90 -0.36
CA MET A 304 20.55 -35.30 -1.64
C MET A 304 22.02 -35.72 -1.51
N GLU A 305 22.41 -36.77 -2.19
CA GLU A 305 23.79 -37.26 -2.24
C GLU A 305 24.74 -36.16 -2.79
N GLY A 306 25.81 -35.90 -2.06
CA GLY A 306 26.82 -34.91 -2.42
C GLY A 306 26.46 -33.47 -2.05
N ALA A 307 25.31 -33.24 -1.36
CA ALA A 307 24.91 -31.92 -0.90
C ALA A 307 25.80 -31.41 0.25
N THR A 308 26.17 -30.15 0.17
CA THR A 308 26.72 -29.35 1.27
C THR A 308 26.03 -28.01 1.27
N PRO A 309 26.01 -27.26 2.39
CA PRO A 309 25.38 -25.93 2.42
C PRO A 309 25.87 -25.00 1.30
N GLU A 310 27.17 -25.03 1.00
CA GLU A 310 27.79 -24.20 -0.05
C GLU A 310 27.30 -24.59 -1.44
N LYS A 311 27.26 -25.92 -1.73
CA LYS A 311 26.74 -26.42 -3.01
C LYS A 311 25.26 -26.13 -3.16
N ILE A 312 24.45 -26.30 -2.10
CA ILE A 312 23.03 -25.95 -2.15
C ILE A 312 22.85 -24.47 -2.42
N GLY A 313 23.59 -23.60 -1.72
CA GLY A 313 23.57 -22.16 -1.94
C GLY A 313 23.93 -21.81 -3.39
N ARG A 314 24.98 -22.43 -3.95
CA ARG A 314 25.34 -22.23 -5.37
C ARG A 314 24.24 -22.72 -6.31
N PHE A 315 23.66 -23.89 -6.07
CA PHE A 315 22.57 -24.42 -6.90
C PHE A 315 21.33 -23.50 -6.88
N LYS A 316 21.00 -22.92 -5.74
CA LYS A 316 19.90 -21.94 -5.64
C LYS A 316 20.17 -20.67 -6.45
N GLN A 317 21.43 -20.26 -6.60
CA GLN A 317 21.78 -19.19 -7.54
C GLN A 317 21.55 -19.61 -9.00
N LEU A 318 21.83 -20.88 -9.36
CA LEU A 318 21.51 -21.39 -10.71
C LEU A 318 19.99 -21.47 -10.95
N CYS A 319 19.20 -21.79 -9.91
CA CYS A 319 17.73 -21.71 -9.98
C CYS A 319 17.28 -20.28 -10.29
N LEU A 320 17.86 -19.27 -9.63
CA LEU A 320 17.58 -17.86 -9.93
C LEU A 320 17.97 -17.50 -11.36
N ASP A 321 19.13 -17.95 -11.85
CA ASP A 321 19.56 -17.72 -13.24
C ASP A 321 18.51 -18.26 -14.24
N ALA A 322 17.94 -19.44 -13.95
CA ALA A 322 16.86 -20.00 -14.76
C ALA A 322 15.57 -19.16 -14.69
N VAL A 323 15.20 -18.64 -13.50
CA VAL A 323 14.06 -17.71 -13.36
C VAL A 323 14.27 -16.45 -14.20
N LEU A 324 15.43 -15.80 -14.05
CA LEU A 324 15.75 -14.57 -14.77
C LEU A 324 15.76 -14.77 -16.30
N ARG A 325 16.30 -15.88 -16.75
CA ARG A 325 16.30 -16.26 -18.19
C ARG A 325 14.90 -16.42 -18.76
N VAL A 326 13.99 -17.02 -17.99
CA VAL A 326 12.60 -17.24 -18.44
C VAL A 326 11.76 -15.97 -18.26
N ALA A 327 11.95 -15.22 -17.19
CA ALA A 327 11.23 -13.99 -16.94
C ALA A 327 11.57 -12.91 -17.98
N ASP A 328 12.85 -12.75 -18.33
CA ASP A 328 13.35 -11.79 -19.32
C ASP A 328 12.78 -10.37 -19.10
N GLY A 329 12.78 -9.91 -17.84
CA GLY A 329 12.24 -8.61 -17.41
C GLY A 329 10.71 -8.48 -17.47
N ARG A 330 9.97 -9.52 -17.84
CA ARG A 330 8.51 -9.49 -17.91
C ARG A 330 7.88 -9.62 -16.52
N PRO A 331 6.78 -8.92 -16.24
CA PRO A 331 6.06 -9.05 -14.96
C PRO A 331 5.34 -10.40 -14.83
N GLY A 332 4.94 -10.74 -13.59
CA GLY A 332 4.19 -11.96 -13.31
C GLY A 332 5.05 -13.20 -13.12
N TYR A 333 6.36 -13.04 -12.96
CA TYR A 333 7.28 -14.10 -12.60
C TYR A 333 7.76 -13.92 -11.16
N GLY A 334 8.10 -15.04 -10.50
CA GLY A 334 8.54 -14.99 -9.13
C GLY A 334 9.30 -16.23 -8.70
N LEU A 335 9.74 -16.19 -7.45
CA LEU A 335 10.43 -17.29 -6.80
C LEU A 335 9.98 -17.49 -5.35
N LEU A 336 10.10 -18.74 -4.86
CA LEU A 336 10.14 -19.04 -3.43
C LEU A 336 11.57 -19.49 -3.09
N CYS A 337 12.22 -18.78 -2.17
CA CYS A 337 13.59 -19.07 -1.75
C CYS A 337 13.76 -18.79 -0.25
N ASP A 338 14.44 -19.68 0.47
CA ASP A 338 14.70 -19.55 1.91
C ASP A 338 15.91 -18.64 2.22
N GLY A 339 15.92 -18.05 3.41
CA GLY A 339 17.03 -17.23 3.90
C GLY A 339 18.26 -18.02 4.34
N ARG A 340 18.09 -19.28 4.76
CA ARG A 340 19.15 -20.10 5.35
C ARG A 340 20.17 -20.59 4.32
N LEU A 341 19.71 -21.17 3.22
CA LEU A 341 20.56 -21.76 2.18
C LEU A 341 20.54 -20.96 0.87
N GLY A 342 19.54 -20.07 0.68
CA GLY A 342 19.35 -19.31 -0.55
C GLY A 342 19.65 -17.81 -0.43
N ARG A 343 20.33 -17.37 0.61
CA ARG A 343 20.57 -15.96 0.92
C ARG A 343 21.18 -15.18 -0.25
N ASP A 344 22.20 -15.73 -0.90
CA ASP A 344 22.85 -15.06 -2.03
C ASP A 344 21.94 -14.94 -3.24
N ALA A 345 21.07 -15.93 -3.46
CA ALA A 345 20.07 -15.88 -4.52
C ALA A 345 19.02 -14.78 -4.22
N LEU A 346 18.59 -14.63 -2.97
CA LEU A 346 17.69 -13.55 -2.55
C LEU A 346 18.30 -12.17 -2.81
N TYR A 347 19.56 -11.92 -2.40
CA TYR A 347 20.23 -10.65 -2.66
C TYR A 347 20.35 -10.33 -4.17
N ARG A 348 20.61 -11.32 -4.99
CA ARG A 348 20.68 -11.12 -6.46
C ARG A 348 19.31 -10.93 -7.10
N ALA A 349 18.25 -11.43 -6.48
CA ALA A 349 16.87 -11.27 -6.96
C ALA A 349 16.30 -9.87 -6.68
N GLU A 350 16.88 -9.13 -5.72
CA GLU A 350 16.46 -7.78 -5.38
C GLU A 350 16.51 -6.84 -6.61
N GLY A 351 15.44 -6.05 -6.78
CA GLY A 351 15.35 -5.08 -7.87
C GLY A 351 15.14 -5.66 -9.26
N GLN A 352 14.97 -6.98 -9.41
CA GLN A 352 14.74 -7.66 -10.70
C GLN A 352 13.26 -7.67 -11.14
N GLY A 353 12.36 -7.01 -10.39
CA GLY A 353 10.92 -6.99 -10.71
C GLY A 353 10.21 -8.33 -10.51
N LEU A 354 10.80 -9.24 -9.73
CA LEU A 354 10.25 -10.56 -9.40
C LEU A 354 9.38 -10.50 -8.14
N TRP A 355 8.34 -11.32 -8.10
CA TRP A 355 7.64 -11.64 -6.86
C TRP A 355 8.50 -12.59 -6.02
N ILE A 356 8.81 -12.26 -4.78
CA ILE A 356 9.73 -13.00 -3.92
C ILE A 356 9.01 -13.44 -2.65
N GLY A 357 8.78 -14.76 -2.49
CA GLY A 357 8.26 -15.33 -1.26
C GLY A 357 9.36 -16.04 -0.47
N ARG A 358 9.34 -15.89 0.86
CA ARG A 358 10.33 -16.52 1.77
C ARG A 358 9.62 -17.34 2.83
N PRO A 359 9.99 -18.64 2.98
CA PRO A 359 9.42 -19.50 4.00
C PRO A 359 9.92 -19.12 5.40
N VAL A 360 9.06 -19.27 6.37
CA VAL A 360 9.35 -19.01 7.79
C VAL A 360 9.18 -20.23 8.69
N GLU A 361 8.49 -21.26 8.19
CA GLU A 361 8.25 -22.50 8.94
C GLU A 361 9.49 -23.37 9.00
N TRP A 362 9.68 -24.07 10.14
CA TRP A 362 10.62 -25.19 10.22
C TRP A 362 10.13 -26.36 9.34
N PRO A 363 10.98 -26.89 8.44
CA PRO A 363 10.56 -27.92 7.48
C PRO A 363 9.92 -29.13 8.16
N GLY A 364 8.69 -29.46 7.74
CA GLY A 364 7.97 -30.63 8.20
C GLY A 364 7.40 -30.58 9.61
N SER A 365 7.53 -29.46 10.32
CA SER A 365 7.03 -29.32 11.70
C SER A 365 5.51 -29.46 11.77
N ARG A 366 5.04 -30.27 12.72
CA ARG A 366 3.64 -30.42 13.11
C ARG A 366 3.55 -30.89 14.56
N PRO A 367 3.22 -30.05 15.54
CA PRO A 367 2.75 -28.66 15.40
C PRO A 367 3.73 -27.73 14.68
N LEU A 368 3.19 -26.66 14.06
CA LEU A 368 3.96 -25.67 13.34
C LEU A 368 5.01 -25.00 14.25
N GLU A 369 6.26 -25.02 13.83
CA GLU A 369 7.38 -24.30 14.41
C GLU A 369 7.98 -23.34 13.38
N LEU A 370 8.60 -22.25 13.84
CA LEU A 370 9.26 -21.27 12.97
C LEU A 370 10.76 -21.50 12.93
N GLU A 371 11.40 -21.12 11.83
CA GLU A 371 12.87 -21.09 11.71
C GLU A 371 13.47 -20.21 12.83
N PRO A 372 14.61 -20.58 13.44
CA PRO A 372 15.21 -19.84 14.55
C PRO A 372 15.51 -18.37 14.24
N GLU A 373 15.84 -18.04 12.98
CA GLU A 373 16.13 -16.69 12.52
C GLU A 373 14.90 -15.76 12.56
N ILE A 374 13.70 -16.32 12.55
CA ILE A 374 12.44 -15.56 12.66
C ILE A 374 12.19 -15.13 14.10
N GLY A 375 12.61 -15.95 15.05
CA GLY A 375 12.43 -15.72 16.48
C GLY A 375 11.01 -15.98 16.99
N PRO A 376 10.84 -16.10 18.31
CA PRO A 376 9.55 -16.44 18.93
C PRO A 376 8.50 -15.34 18.82
N ASP A 377 8.92 -14.08 18.67
CA ASP A 377 8.10 -12.88 18.48
C ASP A 377 8.00 -12.44 17.03
N CYS A 378 8.59 -13.23 16.11
CA CYS A 378 8.70 -12.93 14.68
C CYS A 378 9.49 -11.64 14.37
N GLY A 379 10.38 -11.20 15.27
CA GLY A 379 11.18 -9.98 15.10
C GLY A 379 12.12 -10.01 13.90
N GLY A 380 12.57 -11.21 13.48
CA GLY A 380 13.40 -11.39 12.29
C GLY A 380 12.78 -10.90 10.98
N LEU A 381 11.46 -10.73 10.92
CA LEU A 381 10.78 -10.14 9.76
C LEU A 381 11.11 -8.66 9.57
N GLY A 382 11.56 -7.96 10.62
CA GLY A 382 11.92 -6.54 10.55
C GLY A 382 13.12 -6.23 9.65
N GLU A 383 13.92 -7.23 9.29
CA GLU A 383 15.07 -7.10 8.40
C GLU A 383 14.73 -7.36 6.92
N TRP A 384 13.48 -7.74 6.62
CA TRP A 384 13.11 -8.12 5.27
C TRP A 384 12.75 -6.89 4.42
N PRO A 385 13.13 -6.89 3.12
CA PRO A 385 12.61 -5.92 2.16
C PRO A 385 11.08 -5.92 2.10
N LEU A 386 10.48 -4.74 1.93
CA LEU A 386 9.02 -4.56 1.97
C LEU A 386 8.26 -5.22 0.81
N ASP A 387 8.94 -5.57 -0.26
CA ASP A 387 8.42 -6.27 -1.42
C ASP A 387 8.53 -7.81 -1.33
N HIS A 388 9.11 -8.31 -0.21
CA HIS A 388 9.11 -9.74 0.08
C HIS A 388 7.80 -10.19 0.73
N VAL A 389 7.40 -11.41 0.44
CA VAL A 389 6.19 -12.05 0.96
C VAL A 389 6.55 -13.12 1.99
N VAL A 390 5.96 -13.03 3.17
CA VAL A 390 6.12 -14.04 4.23
C VAL A 390 5.32 -15.28 3.84
N LYS A 391 5.97 -16.39 3.54
CA LYS A 391 5.30 -17.65 3.22
C LYS A 391 5.35 -18.58 4.43
N CYS A 392 4.20 -19.09 4.85
CA CYS A 392 4.09 -20.08 5.93
C CYS A 392 3.34 -21.31 5.46
N LEU A 393 3.95 -22.49 5.57
CA LEU A 393 3.28 -23.78 5.37
C LEU A 393 2.77 -24.29 6.72
N CYS A 394 1.47 -24.58 6.79
CA CYS A 394 0.82 -25.22 7.92
C CYS A 394 0.16 -26.53 7.50
N PHE A 395 0.61 -27.64 8.07
CA PHE A 395 -0.03 -28.95 7.89
C PHE A 395 -1.22 -29.06 8.84
N CYS A 396 -2.43 -28.93 8.32
CA CYS A 396 -3.66 -28.95 9.10
C CYS A 396 -4.80 -29.62 8.34
N HIS A 397 -5.73 -30.21 9.08
CA HIS A 397 -6.92 -30.87 8.56
C HIS A 397 -8.13 -30.52 9.43
N PRO A 398 -9.37 -30.42 8.90
CA PRO A 398 -10.53 -30.08 9.71
C PRO A 398 -10.75 -31.01 10.90
N ASN A 399 -10.35 -32.26 10.77
CA ASN A 399 -10.50 -33.30 11.80
C ASN A 399 -9.32 -33.40 12.78
N ASP A 400 -8.35 -32.49 12.73
CA ASP A 400 -7.29 -32.42 13.73
C ASP A 400 -7.89 -32.11 15.09
N ASP A 401 -7.25 -32.58 16.16
CA ASP A 401 -7.70 -32.26 17.51
C ASP A 401 -7.60 -30.75 17.81
N GLU A 402 -8.46 -30.28 18.69
CA GLU A 402 -8.58 -28.84 19.00
C GLU A 402 -7.29 -28.26 19.62
N GLU A 403 -6.49 -29.06 20.35
CA GLU A 403 -5.23 -28.60 20.92
C GLU A 403 -4.18 -28.34 19.83
N LEU A 404 -4.10 -29.22 18.84
CA LEU A 404 -3.22 -29.02 17.68
C LEU A 404 -3.65 -27.78 16.89
N TRP A 405 -4.96 -27.61 16.64
CA TRP A 405 -5.49 -26.41 15.98
C TRP A 405 -5.16 -25.13 16.74
N ARG A 406 -5.38 -25.13 18.05
CA ARG A 406 -5.07 -23.99 18.91
C ARG A 406 -3.59 -23.62 18.82
N ARG A 407 -2.68 -24.58 18.97
CA ARG A 407 -1.23 -24.36 18.92
C ARG A 407 -0.77 -23.82 17.57
N GLN A 408 -1.21 -24.42 16.48
CA GLN A 408 -0.86 -23.97 15.13
C GLN A 408 -1.49 -22.63 14.81
N GLY A 409 -2.75 -22.43 15.19
CA GLY A 409 -3.47 -21.17 15.00
C GLY A 409 -2.79 -19.98 15.71
N GLU A 410 -2.34 -20.17 16.96
CA GLU A 410 -1.61 -19.14 17.72
C GLU A 410 -0.29 -18.73 17.03
N VAL A 411 0.44 -19.69 16.44
CA VAL A 411 1.66 -19.38 15.68
C VAL A 411 1.32 -18.58 14.42
N VAL A 412 0.31 -19.03 13.65
CA VAL A 412 -0.10 -18.35 12.42
C VAL A 412 -0.65 -16.95 12.69
N GLN A 413 -1.48 -16.77 13.74
CA GLN A 413 -1.99 -15.45 14.15
C GLN A 413 -0.86 -14.50 14.51
N ARG A 414 0.12 -14.95 15.33
CA ARG A 414 1.29 -14.15 15.71
C ARG A 414 2.12 -13.76 14.50
N LEU A 415 2.34 -14.70 13.58
CA LEU A 415 3.10 -14.46 12.36
C LEU A 415 2.36 -13.48 11.43
N PHE A 416 1.05 -13.66 11.25
CA PHE A 416 0.22 -12.73 10.48
C PHE A 416 0.25 -11.31 11.06
N ALA A 417 0.09 -11.16 12.38
CA ALA A 417 0.17 -9.88 13.05
C ALA A 417 1.56 -9.22 12.90
N ALA A 418 2.63 -10.03 12.93
CA ALA A 418 3.99 -9.54 12.70
C ALA A 418 4.20 -9.11 11.24
N ALA A 419 3.75 -9.89 10.26
CA ALA A 419 3.82 -9.52 8.85
C ALA A 419 3.12 -8.16 8.60
N ARG A 420 1.92 -7.95 9.15
CA ARG A 420 1.20 -6.66 9.07
C ARG A 420 1.97 -5.51 9.71
N ARG A 421 2.57 -5.73 10.90
CA ARG A 421 3.39 -4.72 11.61
C ARG A 421 4.60 -4.30 10.80
N HIS A 422 5.24 -5.24 10.10
CA HIS A 422 6.39 -5.00 9.24
C HIS A 422 6.03 -4.64 7.80
N ARG A 423 4.73 -4.47 7.50
CA ARG A 423 4.21 -4.13 6.16
C ARG A 423 4.60 -5.15 5.08
N LEU A 424 4.65 -6.43 5.45
CA LEU A 424 4.92 -7.53 4.54
C LEU A 424 3.62 -8.25 4.15
N GLU A 425 3.49 -8.65 2.91
CA GLU A 425 2.42 -9.54 2.48
C GLU A 425 2.59 -10.93 3.09
N PHE A 426 1.48 -11.62 3.30
CA PHE A 426 1.45 -12.94 3.91
C PHE A 426 0.81 -13.96 2.98
N LEU A 427 1.57 -15.03 2.68
CA LEU A 427 1.09 -16.19 1.95
C LEU A 427 0.95 -17.36 2.91
N LEU A 428 -0.26 -17.91 3.04
CA LEU A 428 -0.52 -19.12 3.81
C LEU A 428 -0.67 -20.33 2.89
N GLU A 429 0.22 -21.28 3.06
CA GLU A 429 0.19 -22.58 2.37
C GLU A 429 -0.44 -23.62 3.27
N VAL A 430 -1.46 -24.31 2.76
CA VAL A 430 -2.11 -25.41 3.48
C VAL A 430 -2.14 -26.66 2.61
N ILE A 431 -1.82 -27.80 3.21
CA ILE A 431 -1.77 -29.12 2.53
C ILE A 431 -2.54 -30.14 3.39
N PRO A 432 -3.89 -30.09 3.39
CA PRO A 432 -4.71 -31.00 4.18
C PRO A 432 -4.48 -32.48 3.85
N SER A 433 -4.14 -32.81 2.58
CA SER A 433 -3.86 -34.20 2.15
C SER A 433 -2.73 -34.89 2.92
N LYS A 434 -1.81 -34.12 3.52
CA LYS A 434 -0.73 -34.65 4.36
C LYS A 434 -1.17 -34.98 5.79
N ALA A 435 -2.35 -34.49 6.18
CA ALA A 435 -2.89 -34.64 7.52
C ALA A 435 -4.13 -35.55 7.59
N GLY A 436 -4.83 -35.77 6.46
CA GLY A 436 -6.02 -36.61 6.42
C GLY A 436 -6.61 -36.78 5.00
N PRO A 437 -7.73 -37.51 4.88
CA PRO A 437 -8.41 -37.71 3.59
C PRO A 437 -9.11 -36.44 3.13
N LEU A 438 -9.17 -36.22 1.81
CA LEU A 438 -9.81 -35.07 1.21
C LEU A 438 -11.22 -35.41 0.70
N ASP A 439 -12.14 -34.47 0.89
CA ASP A 439 -13.40 -34.35 0.17
C ASP A 439 -13.51 -32.95 -0.48
N ALA A 440 -14.67 -32.62 -1.04
CA ALA A 440 -14.85 -31.35 -1.73
C ALA A 440 -14.76 -30.13 -0.81
N ASP A 441 -15.07 -30.29 0.48
CA ASP A 441 -15.20 -29.19 1.44
C ASP A 441 -13.99 -29.08 2.40
N THR A 442 -13.11 -30.08 2.41
CA THR A 442 -12.00 -30.19 3.37
C THR A 442 -11.14 -28.92 3.39
N THR A 443 -10.65 -28.47 2.24
CA THR A 443 -9.79 -27.27 2.19
C THR A 443 -10.57 -26.00 2.49
N ALA A 444 -11.82 -25.89 2.05
CA ALA A 444 -12.70 -24.75 2.38
C ALA A 444 -12.91 -24.64 3.90
N ALA A 445 -13.08 -25.75 4.60
CA ALA A 445 -13.20 -25.77 6.07
C ALA A 445 -11.90 -25.31 6.77
N VAL A 446 -10.73 -25.70 6.27
CA VAL A 446 -9.43 -25.21 6.78
C VAL A 446 -9.31 -23.70 6.58
N ILE A 447 -9.61 -23.21 5.37
CA ILE A 447 -9.60 -21.79 5.02
C ILE A 447 -10.53 -21.00 5.97
N GLN A 448 -11.76 -21.49 6.18
CA GLN A 448 -12.73 -20.86 7.07
C GLN A 448 -12.21 -20.75 8.51
N ARG A 449 -11.59 -21.82 9.05
CA ARG A 449 -11.02 -21.77 10.41
C ARG A 449 -9.93 -20.71 10.56
N PHE A 450 -9.08 -20.47 9.56
CA PHE A 450 -8.10 -19.39 9.62
C PHE A 450 -8.76 -18.00 9.58
N TYR A 451 -9.79 -17.80 8.78
CA TYR A 451 -10.56 -16.56 8.81
C TYR A 451 -11.27 -16.34 10.16
N ASP A 452 -11.83 -17.41 10.75
CA ASP A 452 -12.46 -17.35 12.09
C ASP A 452 -11.44 -16.97 13.19
N LEU A 453 -10.16 -17.27 12.99
CA LEU A 453 -9.05 -16.81 13.83
C LEU A 453 -8.62 -15.36 13.55
N GLY A 454 -9.22 -14.67 12.59
CA GLY A 454 -8.82 -13.32 12.19
C GLY A 454 -7.56 -13.26 11.34
N VAL A 455 -7.19 -14.35 10.69
CA VAL A 455 -6.05 -14.42 9.76
C VAL A 455 -6.56 -14.21 8.33
N TYR A 456 -6.11 -13.13 7.68
CA TYR A 456 -6.49 -12.74 6.32
C TYR A 456 -5.24 -12.76 5.42
N PRO A 457 -4.86 -13.93 4.85
CA PRO A 457 -3.69 -14.01 3.99
C PRO A 457 -3.87 -13.19 2.71
N ASP A 458 -2.83 -12.49 2.29
CA ASP A 458 -2.83 -11.84 0.98
C ASP A 458 -2.87 -12.86 -0.15
N TRP A 459 -2.19 -13.98 0.05
CA TRP A 459 -2.11 -15.09 -0.87
C TRP A 459 -2.43 -16.41 -0.19
N TRP A 460 -3.16 -17.25 -0.90
CA TRP A 460 -3.29 -18.65 -0.55
C TRP A 460 -2.43 -19.51 -1.48
N LYS A 461 -1.71 -20.50 -0.92
CA LYS A 461 -1.05 -21.53 -1.70
C LYS A 461 -1.69 -22.87 -1.38
N LEU A 462 -2.39 -23.43 -2.38
CA LEU A 462 -3.26 -24.59 -2.20
C LEU A 462 -2.80 -25.76 -3.06
N GLU A 463 -3.04 -26.98 -2.57
CA GLU A 463 -2.83 -28.18 -3.36
C GLU A 463 -3.83 -28.28 -4.52
N PRO A 464 -3.47 -28.97 -5.61
CA PRO A 464 -4.36 -29.11 -6.77
C PRO A 464 -5.59 -29.96 -6.41
N PHE A 465 -6.76 -29.42 -6.62
CA PHE A 465 -8.00 -30.17 -6.43
C PHE A 465 -8.37 -30.95 -7.68
N ARG A 466 -8.96 -32.14 -7.47
CA ARG A 466 -9.37 -33.05 -8.56
C ARG A 466 -10.75 -32.74 -9.13
N THR A 467 -11.52 -31.88 -8.50
CA THR A 467 -12.88 -31.54 -8.89
C THR A 467 -13.11 -30.04 -8.91
N ASP A 468 -13.97 -29.59 -9.82
CA ASP A 468 -14.42 -28.20 -9.89
C ASP A 468 -15.20 -27.78 -8.62
N ALA A 469 -15.91 -28.74 -7.99
CA ALA A 469 -16.63 -28.48 -6.75
C ALA A 469 -15.71 -28.06 -5.60
N ALA A 470 -14.55 -28.70 -5.43
CA ALA A 470 -13.57 -28.34 -4.41
C ALA A 470 -12.95 -26.95 -4.68
N TRP A 471 -12.67 -26.62 -5.96
CA TRP A 471 -12.22 -25.29 -6.32
C TRP A 471 -13.26 -24.21 -6.00
N ARG A 472 -14.55 -24.47 -6.34
CA ARG A 472 -15.63 -23.53 -5.99
C ARG A 472 -15.76 -23.32 -4.50
N ALA A 473 -15.80 -24.41 -3.71
CA ALA A 473 -15.91 -24.34 -2.26
C ALA A 473 -14.77 -23.50 -1.64
N ALA A 474 -13.52 -23.73 -2.06
CA ALA A 474 -12.37 -22.97 -1.59
C ALA A 474 -12.44 -21.48 -2.01
N CYS A 475 -12.76 -21.19 -3.28
CA CYS A 475 -12.89 -19.83 -3.78
C CYS A 475 -14.03 -19.07 -3.09
N GLU A 476 -15.19 -19.71 -2.87
CA GLU A 476 -16.34 -19.12 -2.17
C GLU A 476 -16.00 -18.83 -0.69
N ALA A 477 -15.31 -19.74 -0.01
CA ALA A 477 -14.85 -19.52 1.35
C ALA A 477 -13.92 -18.30 1.46
N ILE A 478 -12.98 -18.16 0.52
CA ILE A 478 -12.07 -17.01 0.47
C ILE A 478 -12.84 -15.73 0.16
N THR A 479 -13.58 -15.68 -0.94
CA THR A 479 -14.26 -14.44 -1.40
C THR A 479 -15.28 -13.92 -0.38
N ARG A 480 -15.98 -14.83 0.32
CA ARG A 480 -16.96 -14.46 1.35
C ARG A 480 -16.30 -13.76 2.55
N ASN A 481 -15.10 -14.18 2.95
CA ASN A 481 -14.39 -13.66 4.11
C ASN A 481 -13.45 -12.51 3.76
N ASP A 482 -12.78 -12.57 2.61
CA ASP A 482 -11.82 -11.55 2.16
C ASP A 482 -11.95 -11.30 0.64
N PRO A 483 -12.85 -10.39 0.24
CA PRO A 483 -13.00 -10.01 -1.17
C PRO A 483 -11.77 -9.29 -1.72
N ASN A 484 -10.85 -8.86 -0.87
CA ASN A 484 -9.63 -8.13 -1.24
C ASN A 484 -8.37 -9.01 -1.26
N THR A 485 -8.50 -10.33 -1.11
CA THR A 485 -7.35 -11.24 -1.27
C THR A 485 -6.70 -11.05 -2.65
N ARG A 486 -5.38 -11.20 -2.73
CA ARG A 486 -4.71 -11.19 -4.05
C ARG A 486 -5.04 -12.43 -4.88
N GLY A 487 -5.21 -13.57 -4.23
CA GLY A 487 -5.65 -14.79 -4.89
C GLY A 487 -4.91 -16.05 -4.45
N ILE A 488 -5.00 -17.07 -5.30
CA ILE A 488 -4.47 -18.40 -5.05
C ILE A 488 -3.34 -18.72 -6.03
N VAL A 489 -2.28 -19.34 -5.53
CA VAL A 489 -1.26 -20.04 -6.34
C VAL A 489 -1.33 -21.54 -6.08
N VAL A 490 -1.27 -22.34 -7.15
CA VAL A 490 -1.37 -23.81 -7.08
C VAL A 490 0.01 -24.39 -6.81
N LEU A 491 0.15 -25.28 -5.82
CA LEU A 491 1.39 -25.99 -5.57
C LEU A 491 1.50 -27.29 -6.41
N GLY A 492 2.74 -27.79 -6.59
CA GLY A 492 3.01 -28.92 -7.52
C GLY A 492 2.97 -30.31 -6.91
N LEU A 493 3.13 -30.47 -5.58
CA LEU A 493 3.22 -31.75 -4.85
C LEU A 493 4.18 -32.82 -5.45
N ASP A 494 5.20 -32.39 -6.20
CA ASP A 494 6.09 -33.28 -6.94
C ASP A 494 5.38 -34.14 -8.02
N ALA A 495 4.26 -33.62 -8.53
CA ALA A 495 3.47 -34.31 -9.54
C ALA A 495 4.18 -34.32 -10.91
N PRO A 496 4.00 -35.35 -11.71
CA PRO A 496 4.45 -35.38 -13.11
C PRO A 496 3.83 -34.24 -13.92
N ALA A 497 4.53 -33.80 -14.97
CA ALA A 497 4.08 -32.67 -15.81
C ALA A 497 2.66 -32.85 -16.41
N GLN A 498 2.27 -34.08 -16.69
CA GLN A 498 0.93 -34.38 -17.21
C GLN A 498 -0.15 -34.10 -16.15
N GLU A 499 0.03 -34.54 -14.92
CA GLU A 499 -0.91 -34.30 -13.82
C GLU A 499 -1.03 -32.78 -13.52
N LEU A 500 0.10 -32.05 -13.61
CA LEU A 500 0.09 -30.60 -13.48
C LEU A 500 -0.69 -29.93 -14.61
N THR A 501 -0.62 -30.45 -15.84
CA THR A 501 -1.39 -29.93 -16.97
C THR A 501 -2.90 -30.06 -16.73
N GLU A 502 -3.35 -31.22 -16.27
CA GLU A 502 -4.77 -31.46 -15.94
C GLU A 502 -5.23 -30.58 -14.78
N SER A 503 -4.38 -30.45 -13.75
CA SER A 503 -4.64 -29.60 -12.60
C SER A 503 -4.74 -28.12 -12.99
N PHE A 504 -3.84 -27.62 -13.81
CA PHE A 504 -3.86 -26.22 -14.28
C PHE A 504 -5.08 -25.93 -15.15
N ALA A 505 -5.48 -26.85 -16.01
CA ALA A 505 -6.68 -26.74 -16.82
C ALA A 505 -7.97 -26.61 -15.98
N LEU A 506 -8.00 -27.27 -14.81
CA LEU A 506 -9.12 -27.14 -13.88
C LEU A 506 -9.05 -25.86 -13.06
N ALA A 507 -7.89 -25.58 -12.45
CA ALA A 507 -7.67 -24.43 -11.60
C ALA A 507 -7.85 -23.08 -12.33
N SER A 508 -7.41 -23.01 -13.60
CA SER A 508 -7.46 -21.82 -14.43
C SER A 508 -8.88 -21.31 -14.73
N ARG A 509 -9.91 -22.14 -14.54
CA ARG A 509 -11.31 -21.75 -14.70
C ARG A 509 -11.80 -20.80 -13.61
N HIS A 510 -11.08 -20.70 -12.51
CA HIS A 510 -11.41 -19.88 -11.35
C HIS A 510 -10.58 -18.59 -11.37
N GLU A 511 -11.24 -17.46 -11.43
CA GLU A 511 -10.60 -16.14 -11.56
C GLU A 511 -9.67 -15.82 -10.38
N LEU A 512 -10.00 -16.34 -9.18
CA LEU A 512 -9.21 -16.16 -7.97
C LEU A 512 -7.85 -16.88 -8.03
N VAL A 513 -7.70 -17.91 -8.88
CA VAL A 513 -6.43 -18.61 -9.07
C VAL A 513 -5.57 -17.81 -10.04
N LYS A 514 -4.49 -17.23 -9.53
CA LYS A 514 -3.61 -16.32 -10.28
C LYS A 514 -2.43 -17.03 -10.94
N GLY A 515 -2.12 -18.25 -10.51
CA GLY A 515 -0.95 -18.95 -11.06
C GLY A 515 -0.55 -20.17 -10.28
N PHE A 516 0.74 -20.47 -10.34
CA PHE A 516 1.32 -21.63 -9.71
C PHE A 516 2.62 -21.29 -8.97
N ALA A 517 2.97 -22.14 -7.99
CA ALA A 517 4.27 -22.15 -7.32
C ALA A 517 4.79 -23.61 -7.28
N VAL A 518 5.61 -23.96 -8.27
CA VAL A 518 6.10 -25.33 -8.49
C VAL A 518 7.62 -25.37 -8.34
N GLY A 519 8.13 -26.41 -7.74
CA GLY A 519 9.56 -26.55 -7.43
C GLY A 519 10.18 -27.82 -7.99
N ARG A 520 10.02 -28.95 -7.30
CA ARG A 520 10.74 -30.20 -7.57
C ARG A 520 10.60 -30.72 -8.99
N THR A 521 9.43 -30.58 -9.59
CA THR A 521 9.21 -30.92 -11.02
C THR A 521 10.15 -30.17 -11.94
N ILE A 522 10.60 -28.96 -11.57
CA ILE A 522 11.52 -28.14 -12.36
C ILE A 522 12.97 -28.52 -12.10
N PHE A 523 13.36 -28.70 -10.82
CA PHE A 523 14.79 -28.76 -10.45
C PHE A 523 15.30 -30.11 -9.93
N ALA A 524 14.44 -31.03 -9.44
CA ALA A 524 14.90 -32.14 -8.61
C ALA A 524 15.91 -33.07 -9.31
N GLU A 525 15.67 -33.45 -10.57
CA GLU A 525 16.58 -34.26 -11.34
C GLU A 525 17.87 -33.52 -11.68
N THR A 526 17.77 -32.27 -12.08
CA THR A 526 18.93 -31.41 -12.36
C THR A 526 19.80 -31.24 -11.12
N ALA A 527 19.18 -31.03 -9.93
CA ALA A 527 19.89 -30.92 -8.67
C ALA A 527 20.70 -32.18 -8.35
N ARG A 528 20.09 -33.38 -8.47
CA ARG A 528 20.79 -34.67 -8.23
C ARG A 528 22.01 -34.84 -9.14
N ARG A 529 21.88 -34.57 -10.44
CA ARG A 529 22.96 -34.70 -11.42
C ARG A 529 24.07 -33.66 -11.14
N TRP A 530 23.69 -32.42 -10.85
CA TRP A 530 24.67 -31.38 -10.59
C TRP A 530 25.45 -31.60 -9.29
N LEU A 531 24.78 -31.99 -8.20
CA LEU A 531 25.42 -32.27 -6.91
C LEU A 531 26.42 -33.43 -7.02
N LYS A 532 26.17 -34.41 -7.89
CA LYS A 532 27.09 -35.51 -8.21
C LYS A 532 28.21 -35.15 -9.20
N GLY A 533 28.17 -33.96 -9.78
CA GLY A 533 29.13 -33.50 -10.80
C GLY A 533 28.89 -34.11 -12.19
N GLU A 534 27.70 -34.62 -12.46
CA GLU A 534 27.31 -35.25 -13.73
C GLU A 534 26.87 -34.21 -14.79
N THR A 535 26.62 -32.97 -14.39
CA THR A 535 26.24 -31.86 -15.28
C THR A 535 26.89 -30.56 -14.84
N GLY A 536 27.19 -29.69 -15.81
CA GLY A 536 27.75 -28.34 -15.58
C GLY A 536 26.69 -27.31 -15.21
N GLU A 537 27.12 -26.13 -14.76
CA GLU A 537 26.22 -25.06 -14.34
C GLU A 537 25.32 -24.56 -15.47
N GLU A 538 25.88 -24.29 -16.65
CA GLU A 538 25.11 -23.77 -17.79
C GLU A 538 24.08 -24.79 -18.31
N GLU A 539 24.43 -26.08 -18.34
CA GLU A 539 23.49 -27.13 -18.70
C GLU A 539 22.37 -27.24 -17.64
N ALA A 540 22.71 -27.12 -16.34
CA ALA A 540 21.75 -27.13 -15.27
C ALA A 540 20.74 -25.96 -15.38
N VAL A 541 21.25 -24.74 -15.62
CA VAL A 541 20.41 -23.55 -15.81
C VAL A 541 19.50 -23.73 -17.03
N THR A 542 20.05 -24.20 -18.15
CA THR A 542 19.30 -24.40 -19.39
C THR A 542 18.16 -25.40 -19.18
N THR A 543 18.44 -26.56 -18.57
CA THR A 543 17.45 -27.60 -18.30
C THR A 543 16.33 -27.08 -17.39
N MET A 544 16.70 -26.37 -16.30
CA MET A 544 15.70 -25.81 -15.38
C MET A 544 14.86 -24.71 -16.05
N ALA A 545 15.47 -23.87 -16.89
CA ALA A 545 14.76 -22.85 -17.63
C ALA A 545 13.75 -23.45 -18.63
N GLU A 546 14.13 -24.52 -19.35
CA GLU A 546 13.25 -25.26 -20.27
C GLU A 546 12.06 -25.87 -19.53
N ASN A 547 12.31 -26.56 -18.39
CA ASN A 547 11.27 -27.14 -17.56
C ASN A 547 10.31 -26.07 -17.03
N TYR A 548 10.85 -24.96 -16.53
CA TYR A 548 10.05 -23.86 -16.00
C TYR A 548 9.23 -23.20 -17.11
N GLN A 549 9.82 -22.92 -18.24
CA GLN A 549 9.13 -22.35 -19.40
C GLN A 549 8.01 -23.25 -19.92
N ALA A 550 8.22 -24.58 -19.91
CA ALA A 550 7.20 -25.54 -20.29
C ALA A 550 5.96 -25.43 -19.39
N LEU A 551 6.14 -25.32 -18.06
CA LEU A 551 5.03 -25.11 -17.13
C LEU A 551 4.35 -23.75 -17.32
N CYS A 552 5.11 -22.67 -17.59
CA CYS A 552 4.55 -21.36 -17.90
C CYS A 552 3.64 -21.43 -19.14
N ARG A 553 4.07 -22.11 -20.21
CA ARG A 553 3.25 -22.30 -21.42
C ARG A 553 1.99 -23.12 -21.15
N VAL A 554 2.07 -24.14 -20.30
CA VAL A 554 0.89 -24.94 -19.91
C VAL A 554 -0.13 -24.06 -19.19
N TRP A 555 0.31 -23.24 -18.24
CA TRP A 555 -0.54 -22.30 -17.53
C TRP A 555 -1.17 -21.25 -18.47
N GLU A 556 -0.37 -20.63 -19.33
CA GLU A 556 -0.82 -19.63 -20.30
C GLU A 556 -1.88 -20.17 -21.26
N ARG A 557 -1.69 -21.40 -21.74
CA ARG A 557 -2.70 -22.09 -22.57
C ARG A 557 -3.99 -22.34 -21.79
N ALA A 558 -3.89 -22.80 -20.55
CA ALA A 558 -5.04 -23.08 -19.70
C ALA A 558 -5.87 -21.81 -19.40
N ARG A 559 -5.21 -20.65 -19.28
CA ARG A 559 -5.84 -19.34 -19.06
C ARG A 559 -6.33 -18.69 -20.35
N GLY A 560 -6.03 -19.21 -21.52
CA GLY A 560 -6.30 -18.55 -22.79
C GLY A 560 -5.43 -17.31 -23.06
N GLU A 561 -4.31 -17.17 -22.32
CA GLU A 561 -3.36 -16.06 -22.43
C GLU A 561 -2.38 -16.26 -23.60
N ALA A 562 -2.26 -17.46 -24.15
CA ALA A 562 -1.42 -17.76 -25.29
C ALA A 562 -1.92 -17.03 -26.54
N LYS A 563 -1.40 -15.84 -26.82
CA LYS A 563 -1.56 -15.19 -28.12
C LYS A 563 -0.86 -16.05 -29.16
N GLY A 564 -1.63 -16.44 -30.18
CA GLY A 564 -1.26 -17.30 -31.25
C GLY A 564 0.21 -17.21 -31.71
N GLU A 565 0.98 -18.22 -31.39
CA GLU A 565 1.98 -18.77 -32.28
C GLU A 565 1.24 -19.76 -33.19
N ALA A 566 0.57 -19.21 -34.18
CA ALA A 566 0.02 -19.99 -35.29
C ALA A 566 0.76 -19.58 -36.56
N ALA A 567 1.42 -20.62 -37.12
CA ALA A 567 2.04 -20.80 -38.43
C ALA A 567 3.44 -20.25 -38.63
#